data_a9fa27e26e063d5e418148b1fa3cc96b
#
_entry.id   a9fa27e26e063d5e418148b1fa3cc96b
#
_cell.length_a   1.000
_cell.length_b   1.000
_cell.length_c   1.000
_cell.angle_alpha   90.00
_cell.angle_beta   90.00
_cell.angle_gamma   90.00
#
_symmetry.space_group_name_H-M   'P 1'
#
loop_
_entity.id
_entity.type
_entity.pdbx_description
1 polymer ?
#
loop_
_entity_poly.entity_id
_entity_poly.type
_entity_poly.pdbx_seq_one_letter_code
_entity_poly.pdbx_strand_id
1 'polypeptide(L)'
;FPDGMKAFPYVPFDVVLSRAAAHVHHGGIGTIAMSLRAGVPQLTVPAGFDQPDNSERLRRLGVSDLIKPTSWNVKRGTARLEKLINSVQVRTKCAEYRSRIEEHQTWPMVIDAIERLAT
;
A
#
# COMPACT_ATOMS: atom_id res chain seq x y z
N PHE A 1 6.81 -5.52 -24.34
CA PHE A 1 7.22 -5.70 -22.95
C PHE A 1 8.23 -6.85 -22.83
N PRO A 2 9.22 -6.77 -21.93
CA PRO A 2 10.12 -7.87 -21.63
C PRO A 2 9.36 -9.13 -21.20
N ASP A 3 9.99 -10.29 -21.36
CA ASP A 3 9.40 -11.57 -20.91
C ASP A 3 9.04 -11.52 -19.43
N GLY A 4 7.87 -12.03 -19.11
CA GLY A 4 7.33 -12.02 -17.75
C GLY A 4 6.56 -10.75 -17.36
N MET A 5 6.52 -9.72 -18.20
CA MET A 5 5.69 -8.53 -17.98
C MET A 5 4.37 -8.63 -18.74
N LYS A 6 3.29 -8.20 -18.07
CA LYS A 6 1.95 -8.12 -18.66
C LYS A 6 1.35 -6.76 -18.36
N ALA A 7 0.69 -6.17 -19.35
CA ALA A 7 -0.06 -4.94 -19.20
C ALA A 7 -1.57 -5.24 -19.24
N PHE A 8 -2.30 -4.57 -18.36
CA PHE A 8 -3.76 -4.70 -18.28
C PHE A 8 -4.37 -3.31 -18.27
N PRO A 9 -5.44 -3.06 -19.02
CA PRO A 9 -6.15 -1.78 -18.98
C PRO A 9 -6.85 -1.52 -17.65
N TYR A 10 -7.18 -2.59 -16.92
CA TYR A 10 -7.79 -2.55 -15.60
C TYR A 10 -7.38 -3.77 -14.78
N VAL A 11 -7.16 -3.55 -13.49
CA VAL A 11 -6.83 -4.61 -12.53
C VAL A 11 -7.68 -4.42 -11.27
N PRO A 12 -8.49 -5.40 -10.86
CA PRO A 12 -9.23 -5.35 -9.60
C PRO A 12 -8.25 -5.54 -8.42
N PHE A 13 -7.91 -4.46 -7.73
CA PHE A 13 -6.93 -4.47 -6.66
C PHE A 13 -7.32 -5.35 -5.47
N ASP A 14 -8.59 -5.44 -5.16
CA ASP A 14 -9.13 -6.32 -4.12
C ASP A 14 -8.82 -7.81 -4.34
N VAL A 15 -8.70 -8.21 -5.60
CA VAL A 15 -8.37 -9.60 -5.98
C VAL A 15 -6.86 -9.79 -6.14
N VAL A 16 -6.20 -8.87 -6.84
CA VAL A 16 -4.79 -9.05 -7.27
C VAL A 16 -3.82 -8.80 -6.13
N LEU A 17 -4.07 -7.78 -5.30
CA LEU A 17 -3.12 -7.38 -4.25
C LEU A 17 -2.92 -8.46 -3.18
N SER A 18 -3.93 -9.25 -2.87
CA SER A 18 -3.82 -10.36 -1.92
C SER A 18 -2.83 -11.46 -2.37
N ARG A 19 -2.50 -11.50 -3.66
CA ARG A 19 -1.58 -12.44 -4.28
C ARG A 19 -0.27 -11.82 -4.73
N ALA A 20 -0.11 -10.51 -4.57
CA ALA A 20 1.10 -9.78 -4.94
C ALA A 20 2.19 -9.90 -3.88
N ALA A 21 3.44 -10.03 -4.29
CA ALA A 21 4.59 -10.00 -3.39
C ALA A 21 4.92 -8.58 -2.92
N ALA A 22 4.65 -7.57 -3.76
CA ALA A 22 4.79 -6.15 -3.46
C ALA A 22 3.93 -5.33 -4.43
N HIS A 23 3.60 -4.10 -4.04
CA HIS A 23 2.87 -3.14 -4.85
C HIS A 23 3.70 -1.87 -5.02
N VAL A 24 3.98 -1.49 -6.27
CA VAL A 24 4.66 -0.22 -6.60
C VAL A 24 3.63 0.78 -7.10
N HIS A 25 3.56 1.95 -6.45
CA HIS A 25 2.56 2.96 -6.79
C HIS A 25 2.99 4.37 -6.36
N HIS A 26 2.18 5.38 -6.67
CA HIS A 26 2.51 6.80 -6.45
C HIS A 26 2.24 7.31 -5.01
N GLY A 27 1.59 6.57 -4.15
CA GLY A 27 1.30 7.00 -2.78
C GLY A 27 -0.04 7.72 -2.60
N GLY A 28 -0.99 7.51 -3.48
CA GLY A 28 -2.36 7.98 -3.30
C GLY A 28 -3.05 7.25 -2.15
N ILE A 29 -3.83 7.98 -1.33
CA ILE A 29 -4.39 7.43 -0.09
C ILE A 29 -5.31 6.21 -0.32
N GLY A 30 -6.09 6.21 -1.39
CA GLY A 30 -6.95 5.08 -1.74
C GLY A 30 -6.16 3.82 -2.07
N THR A 31 -5.09 3.95 -2.84
CA THR A 31 -4.19 2.84 -3.20
C THR A 31 -3.44 2.32 -1.98
N ILE A 32 -2.97 3.21 -1.10
CA ILE A 32 -2.36 2.84 0.18
C ILE A 32 -3.32 2.02 1.02
N ALA A 33 -4.57 2.48 1.17
CA ALA A 33 -5.58 1.80 1.98
C ALA A 33 -5.87 0.39 1.46
N MET A 34 -6.01 0.22 0.14
CA MET A 34 -6.22 -1.10 -0.47
C MET A 34 -5.05 -2.04 -0.27
N SER A 35 -3.82 -1.53 -0.37
CA SER A 35 -2.59 -2.31 -0.16
C SER A 35 -2.41 -2.71 1.31
N LEU A 36 -2.71 -1.83 2.26
CA LEU A 36 -2.72 -2.16 3.69
C LEU A 36 -3.75 -3.24 4.02
N ARG A 37 -4.95 -3.12 3.46
CA ARG A 37 -6.02 -4.12 3.61
C ARG A 37 -5.64 -5.49 3.05
N ALA A 38 -4.90 -5.51 1.96
CA ALA A 38 -4.38 -6.73 1.36
C ALA A 38 -3.17 -7.31 2.09
N GLY A 39 -2.52 -6.54 2.96
CA GLY A 39 -1.31 -6.95 3.68
C GLY A 39 -0.08 -7.05 2.79
N VAL A 40 -0.01 -6.26 1.72
CA VAL A 40 1.08 -6.30 0.75
C VAL A 40 2.12 -5.21 1.03
N PRO A 41 3.44 -5.52 0.98
CA PRO A 41 4.49 -4.52 1.06
C PRO A 41 4.39 -3.50 -0.08
N GLN A 42 4.68 -2.22 0.21
CA GLN A 42 4.50 -1.14 -0.74
C GLN A 42 5.82 -0.41 -1.03
N LEU A 43 6.10 -0.15 -2.30
CA LEU A 43 7.15 0.78 -2.72
C LEU A 43 6.49 1.98 -3.37
N THR A 44 6.62 3.16 -2.77
CA THR A 44 6.02 4.37 -3.31
C THR A 44 7.01 5.24 -4.07
N VAL A 45 6.53 5.81 -5.17
CA VAL A 45 7.26 6.78 -6.00
C VAL A 45 6.38 8.03 -6.11
N PRO A 46 6.34 8.88 -5.06
CA PRO A 46 5.41 9.99 -4.98
C PRO A 46 5.78 11.09 -5.99
N ALA A 47 4.80 11.54 -6.79
CA ALA A 47 5.00 12.55 -7.82
C ALA A 47 4.62 13.96 -7.35
N GLY A 48 3.63 14.11 -6.47
CA GLY A 48 3.18 15.42 -6.02
C GLY A 48 1.96 15.35 -5.10
N PHE A 49 1.40 16.52 -4.81
CA PHE A 49 0.23 16.69 -3.94
C PHE A 49 0.46 16.14 -2.54
N ASP A 50 -0.45 15.34 -2.03
CA ASP A 50 -0.39 14.67 -0.73
C ASP A 50 0.48 13.39 -0.72
N GLN A 51 0.89 12.91 -1.88
CA GLN A 51 1.60 11.63 -2.04
C GLN A 51 2.93 11.55 -1.26
N PRO A 52 3.79 12.61 -1.23
CA PRO A 52 5.03 12.57 -0.44
C PRO A 52 4.77 12.41 1.06
N ASP A 53 3.81 13.13 1.62
CA ASP A 53 3.45 13.02 3.04
C ASP A 53 2.84 11.65 3.36
N ASN A 54 1.92 11.18 2.53
CA ASN A 54 1.33 9.86 2.65
C ASN A 54 2.40 8.76 2.61
N SER A 55 3.34 8.87 1.67
CA SER A 55 4.42 7.89 1.51
C SER A 55 5.36 7.84 2.73
N GLU A 56 5.69 8.99 3.29
CA GLU A 56 6.53 9.06 4.50
C GLU A 56 5.80 8.52 5.73
N ARG A 57 4.52 8.83 5.90
CA ARG A 57 3.70 8.25 6.97
C ARG A 57 3.61 6.74 6.85
N LEU A 58 3.38 6.24 5.64
CA LEU A 58 3.33 4.81 5.37
C LEU A 58 4.67 4.12 5.69
N ARG A 59 5.79 4.74 5.31
CA ARG A 59 7.13 4.23 5.63
C ARG A 59 7.36 4.08 7.12
N ARG A 60 6.88 5.03 7.92
CA ARG A 60 6.98 4.98 9.40
C ARG A 60 6.21 3.83 10.02
N LEU A 61 5.19 3.31 9.34
CA LEU A 61 4.47 2.11 9.78
C LEU A 61 5.29 0.81 9.61
N GLY A 62 6.38 0.84 8.86
CA GLY A 62 7.22 -0.32 8.62
C GLY A 62 6.70 -1.29 7.55
N VAL A 63 5.78 -0.86 6.70
CA VAL A 63 5.16 -1.66 5.63
C VAL A 63 5.61 -1.26 4.23
N SER A 64 6.44 -0.23 4.12
CA SER A 64 6.83 0.33 2.83
C SER A 64 8.22 0.94 2.84
N ASP A 65 8.66 1.25 1.63
CA ASP A 65 9.79 2.15 1.38
C ASP A 65 9.38 3.17 0.30
N LEU A 66 10.17 4.21 0.10
CA LEU A 66 9.90 5.22 -0.91
C LEU A 66 11.15 5.59 -1.69
N ILE A 67 10.97 5.92 -2.95
CA ILE A 67 12.01 6.48 -3.81
C ILE A 67 11.47 7.78 -4.42
N LYS A 68 12.20 8.88 -4.27
CA LYS A 68 11.85 10.13 -4.94
C LYS A 68 11.93 9.93 -6.46
N PRO A 69 10.98 10.47 -7.27
CA PRO A 69 11.02 10.32 -8.73
C PRO A 69 12.36 10.71 -9.36
N THR A 70 12.99 11.78 -8.85
CA THR A 70 14.30 12.26 -9.29
C THR A 70 15.45 11.27 -9.00
N SER A 71 15.24 10.35 -8.07
CA SER A 71 16.24 9.32 -7.68
C SER A 71 15.91 7.93 -8.22
N TRP A 72 14.82 7.81 -8.98
CA TRP A 72 14.39 6.53 -9.54
C TRP A 72 15.35 6.06 -10.64
N ASN A 73 15.76 4.83 -10.55
CA ASN A 73 16.37 4.05 -11.64
C ASN A 73 16.13 2.56 -11.37
N VAL A 74 16.37 1.73 -12.39
CA VAL A 74 16.12 0.28 -12.31
C VAL A 74 16.88 -0.36 -11.15
N LYS A 75 18.16 -0.03 -10.98
CA LYS A 75 19.00 -0.60 -9.92
C LYS A 75 18.46 -0.30 -8.53
N ARG A 76 18.08 0.94 -8.26
CA ARG A 76 17.49 1.35 -6.96
C ARG A 76 16.12 0.74 -6.74
N GLY A 77 15.27 0.75 -7.75
CA GLY A 77 13.94 0.14 -7.69
C GLY A 77 14.01 -1.35 -7.34
N THR A 78 14.84 -2.09 -8.06
CA THR A 78 15.07 -3.52 -7.81
C THR A 78 15.60 -3.78 -6.40
N ALA A 79 16.64 -3.05 -5.97
CA ALA A 79 17.22 -3.22 -4.63
C ALA A 79 16.20 -2.96 -3.51
N ARG A 80 15.36 -1.92 -3.64
CA ARG A 80 14.32 -1.60 -2.66
C ARG A 80 13.21 -2.64 -2.64
N LEU A 81 12.77 -3.13 -3.81
CA LEU A 81 11.78 -4.19 -3.90
C LEU A 81 12.28 -5.51 -3.30
N GLU A 82 13.48 -5.92 -3.61
CA GLU A 82 14.09 -7.13 -3.04
C GLU A 82 14.17 -7.04 -1.51
N LYS A 83 14.59 -5.90 -0.98
CA LYS A 83 14.64 -5.66 0.46
C LYS A 83 13.26 -5.77 1.10
N LEU A 84 12.23 -5.17 0.51
CA LEU A 84 10.85 -5.23 1.02
C LEU A 84 10.30 -6.66 0.99
N ILE A 85 10.46 -7.36 -0.13
CA ILE A 85 9.92 -8.71 -0.34
C ILE A 85 10.57 -9.72 0.61
N ASN A 86 11.87 -9.57 0.89
CA ASN A 86 12.65 -10.50 1.72
C ASN A 86 12.66 -10.13 3.22
N SER A 87 12.09 -9.00 3.62
CA SER A 87 12.09 -8.57 5.01
C SER A 87 10.99 -9.26 5.82
N VAL A 88 11.39 -10.04 6.82
CA VAL A 88 10.45 -10.64 7.79
C VAL A 88 9.73 -9.56 8.59
N GLN A 89 10.43 -8.48 8.98
CA GLN A 89 9.85 -7.38 9.74
C GLN A 89 8.73 -6.68 8.94
N VAL A 90 8.96 -6.42 7.66
CA VAL A 90 7.95 -5.80 6.79
C VAL A 90 6.72 -6.71 6.67
N ARG A 91 6.90 -8.01 6.43
CA ARG A 91 5.78 -8.96 6.36
C ARG A 91 4.98 -9.02 7.66
N THR A 92 5.67 -9.02 8.79
CA THR A 92 5.03 -9.01 10.11
C THR A 92 4.19 -7.76 10.30
N LYS A 93 4.73 -6.58 9.94
CA LYS A 93 3.99 -5.32 10.01
C LYS A 93 2.81 -5.27 9.04
N CYS A 94 2.96 -5.76 7.82
CA CYS A 94 1.86 -5.88 6.87
C CYS A 94 0.72 -6.75 7.42
N ALA A 95 1.03 -7.89 8.01
CA ALA A 95 0.04 -8.77 8.64
C ALA A 95 -0.63 -8.11 9.84
N GLU A 96 0.12 -7.40 10.68
CA GLU A 96 -0.41 -6.64 11.84
C GLU A 96 -1.44 -5.60 11.40
N TYR A 97 -1.11 -4.75 10.43
CA TYR A 97 -2.03 -3.71 9.96
C TYR A 97 -3.23 -4.27 9.22
N ARG A 98 -3.05 -5.33 8.45
CA ARG A 98 -4.17 -6.06 7.83
C ARG A 98 -5.17 -6.53 8.89
N SER A 99 -4.71 -7.20 9.95
CA SER A 99 -5.57 -7.66 11.05
C SER A 99 -6.29 -6.51 11.74
N ARG A 100 -5.61 -5.40 12.02
CA ARG A 100 -6.23 -4.21 12.62
C ARG A 100 -7.34 -3.62 11.75
N ILE A 101 -7.15 -3.59 10.43
CA ILE A 101 -8.16 -3.10 9.49
C ILE A 101 -9.36 -4.05 9.42
N GLU A 102 -9.12 -5.37 9.41
CA GLU A 102 -10.18 -6.38 9.40
C GLU A 102 -11.02 -6.35 10.69
N GLU A 103 -10.38 -6.14 11.84
CA GLU A 103 -11.04 -6.05 13.14
C GLU A 103 -11.80 -4.72 13.33
N HIS A 104 -11.39 -3.67 12.63
CA HIS A 104 -11.97 -2.34 12.78
C HIS A 104 -13.26 -2.17 11.99
N GLN A 105 -14.39 -2.17 12.71
CA GLN A 105 -15.72 -2.03 12.12
C GLN A 105 -16.11 -0.57 11.92
N THR A 106 -15.46 0.11 11.01
CA THR A 106 -15.68 1.55 10.75
C THR A 106 -17.11 1.86 10.32
N TRP A 107 -17.68 1.08 9.41
CA TRP A 107 -19.03 1.33 8.88
C TRP A 107 -20.13 1.23 9.92
N PRO A 108 -20.21 0.20 10.76
CA PRO A 108 -21.17 0.16 11.85
C PRO A 108 -21.07 1.37 12.79
N MET A 109 -19.86 1.80 13.13
CA MET A 109 -19.65 2.99 13.97
C MET A 109 -20.14 4.28 13.31
N VAL A 110 -19.89 4.45 12.02
CA VAL A 110 -20.34 5.63 11.25
C VAL A 110 -21.86 5.64 11.14
N ILE A 111 -22.48 4.51 10.82
CA ILE A 111 -23.94 4.38 10.72
C ILE A 111 -24.60 4.70 12.06
N ASP A 112 -24.12 4.11 13.15
CA ASP A 112 -24.63 4.37 14.50
C ASP A 112 -24.52 5.87 14.88
N ALA A 113 -23.38 6.50 14.55
CA ALA A 113 -23.21 7.92 14.80
C ALA A 113 -24.18 8.79 13.99
N ILE A 114 -24.43 8.45 12.72
CA ILE A 114 -25.40 9.17 11.88
C ILE A 114 -26.82 8.97 12.40
N GLU A 115 -27.20 7.76 12.76
CA GLU A 115 -28.52 7.46 13.30
C GLU A 115 -28.80 8.22 14.61
N ARG A 116 -27.81 8.32 15.49
CA ARG A 116 -27.90 9.14 16.73
C ARG A 116 -28.13 10.63 16.45
N LEU A 117 -27.53 11.15 15.38
CA LEU A 117 -27.71 12.55 14.98
C LEU A 117 -29.07 12.80 14.32
N ALA A 118 -29.68 11.79 13.73
CA ALA A 118 -30.98 11.86 13.05
C ALA A 118 -32.17 11.78 14.01
N THR A 119 -31.96 11.41 15.26
CA THR A 119 -32.98 11.36 16.31
C THR A 119 -32.89 12.57 17.22
#